data_8b53c73d940454b58494460fd2af6f65
#
_entry.id   8b53c73d940454b58494460fd2af6f65
#
_cell.length_a   1.000
_cell.length_b   1.000
_cell.length_c   1.000
_cell.angle_alpha   90.00
_cell.angle_beta   90.00
_cell.angle_gamma   90.00
#
_symmetry.space_group_name_H-M   'P 1'
#
loop_
_entity.id
_entity.type
_entity.pdbx_description
1 polymer ?
#
loop_
_entity_poly.entity_id
_entity_poly.type
_entity_poly.pdbx_seq_one_letter_code
_entity_poly.pdbx_strand_id
1 'polypeptide(L)'
;KRALEKFIVIERRFQLISENVFEKDIILIDDYGHHPKELLVSINTAKEVWPDREILVVFQPHRYTRTKALFEDFVSILSDCKNLILLEIYPASEEPIKGYESEDLIKQIKIKNPEAILVNGIEEAFQEMQKFNKNNFIFLTQGAGNTSALASKFKSKVD
;
A
#
# COMPACT_ATOMS: atom_id res chain seq x y z
N LYS A 1 -1.64 -0.48 -32.46
CA LYS A 1 -2.40 0.13 -31.34
C LYS A 1 -3.58 -0.73 -30.86
N ARG A 2 -4.21 -1.55 -31.69
CA ARG A 2 -5.40 -2.38 -31.34
C ARG A 2 -5.09 -3.71 -30.64
N ALA A 3 -3.85 -4.14 -30.53
CA ALA A 3 -3.48 -5.43 -29.89
C ALA A 3 -3.32 -5.34 -28.36
N LEU A 4 -3.16 -4.14 -27.82
CA LEU A 4 -3.04 -3.91 -26.37
C LEU A 4 -4.39 -3.79 -25.64
N GLU A 5 -5.48 -3.58 -26.34
CA GLU A 5 -6.82 -3.45 -25.79
C GLU A 5 -7.48 -4.79 -25.37
N LYS A 6 -6.83 -5.91 -25.62
CA LYS A 6 -7.29 -7.26 -25.26
C LYS A 6 -6.40 -7.99 -24.27
N PHE A 7 -5.47 -7.31 -23.63
CA PHE A 7 -4.85 -7.88 -22.44
C PHE A 7 -5.92 -7.90 -21.35
N ILE A 8 -6.31 -9.11 -20.95
CA ILE A 8 -7.03 -9.32 -19.70
C ILE A 8 -6.13 -8.72 -18.63
N VAL A 9 -6.49 -7.54 -18.14
CA VAL A 9 -5.81 -6.90 -17.01
C VAL A 9 -5.98 -7.89 -15.87
N ILE A 10 -4.89 -8.54 -15.46
CA ILE A 10 -4.90 -9.35 -14.24
C ILE A 10 -5.17 -8.35 -13.13
N GLU A 11 -6.35 -8.43 -12.54
CA GLU A 11 -6.78 -7.50 -11.50
C GLU A 11 -5.73 -7.41 -10.39
N ARG A 12 -5.53 -6.18 -9.87
CA ARG A 12 -4.62 -5.89 -8.77
C ARG A 12 -3.14 -6.23 -9.03
N ARG A 13 -2.63 -6.01 -10.24
CA ARG A 13 -1.19 -6.01 -10.53
C ARG A 13 -0.79 -4.65 -11.06
N PHE A 14 -0.31 -3.79 -10.17
CA PHE A 14 0.03 -2.40 -10.45
C PHE A 14 -1.10 -1.71 -11.25
N GLN A 15 -2.33 -1.93 -10.80
CA GLN A 15 -3.54 -1.52 -11.51
C GLN A 15 -3.84 -0.06 -11.25
N LEU A 16 -3.87 0.74 -12.30
CA LEU A 16 -4.36 2.12 -12.24
C LEU A 16 -5.88 2.10 -11.95
N ILE A 17 -6.28 2.68 -10.84
CA ILE A 17 -7.69 2.75 -10.40
C ILE A 17 -8.31 4.09 -10.73
N SER A 18 -7.60 5.20 -10.49
CA SER A 18 -8.05 6.56 -10.71
C SER A 18 -6.87 7.50 -10.90
N GLU A 19 -7.07 8.59 -11.66
CA GLU A 19 -6.10 9.68 -11.80
C GLU A 19 -6.56 10.97 -11.11
N ASN A 20 -7.76 10.95 -10.49
CA ASN A 20 -8.34 12.07 -9.78
C ASN A 20 -8.98 11.59 -8.47
N VAL A 21 -8.18 11.49 -7.41
CA VAL A 21 -8.66 11.10 -6.09
C VAL A 21 -8.95 12.37 -5.27
N PHE A 22 -10.09 12.41 -4.59
CA PHE A 22 -10.55 13.57 -3.80
C PHE A 22 -10.60 14.89 -4.60
N GLU A 23 -10.93 14.82 -5.89
CA GLU A 23 -10.91 15.99 -6.80
C GLU A 23 -9.52 16.66 -6.89
N LYS A 24 -8.47 15.91 -6.70
CA LYS A 24 -7.06 16.32 -6.78
C LYS A 24 -6.31 15.49 -7.82
N ASP A 25 -5.22 16.05 -8.31
CA ASP A 25 -4.26 15.34 -9.15
C ASP A 25 -3.50 14.30 -8.32
N ILE A 26 -4.22 13.22 -7.98
CA ILE A 26 -3.71 12.07 -7.23
C ILE A 26 -4.00 10.81 -8.04
N ILE A 27 -2.96 10.06 -8.33
CA ILE A 27 -3.04 8.75 -8.98
C ILE A 27 -3.22 7.67 -7.91
N LEU A 28 -4.23 6.82 -8.06
CA LEU A 28 -4.44 5.64 -7.21
C LEU A 28 -4.07 4.38 -7.97
N ILE A 29 -3.15 3.61 -7.41
CA ILE A 29 -2.69 2.32 -7.91
C ILE A 29 -2.98 1.26 -6.85
N ASP A 30 -3.53 0.12 -7.27
CA ASP A 30 -3.74 -1.05 -6.41
C ASP A 30 -2.91 -2.24 -6.89
N ASP A 31 -2.19 -2.88 -5.95
CA ASP A 31 -1.35 -4.03 -6.22
C ASP A 31 -1.58 -5.15 -5.20
N TYR A 32 -1.64 -6.38 -5.68
CA TYR A 32 -1.83 -7.57 -4.83
C TYR A 32 -0.54 -8.01 -4.14
N GLY A 33 0.61 -7.48 -4.53
CA GLY A 33 1.91 -7.84 -4.00
C GLY A 33 1.95 -7.79 -2.46
N HIS A 34 2.51 -8.83 -1.87
CA HIS A 34 2.55 -9.00 -0.41
C HIS A 34 3.90 -9.54 0.07
N HIS A 35 4.84 -9.71 -0.84
CA HIS A 35 6.23 -10.04 -0.54
C HIS A 35 7.10 -8.77 -0.59
N PRO A 36 8.16 -8.61 0.24
CA PRO A 36 9.02 -7.43 0.21
C PRO A 36 9.55 -7.08 -1.19
N LYS A 37 9.96 -8.08 -1.98
CA LYS A 37 10.43 -7.84 -3.35
C LYS A 37 9.35 -7.29 -4.27
N GLU A 38 8.10 -7.75 -4.14
CA GLU A 38 6.97 -7.22 -4.91
C GLU A 38 6.68 -5.78 -4.52
N LEU A 39 6.69 -5.49 -3.20
CA LEU A 39 6.53 -4.14 -2.68
C LEU A 39 7.59 -3.18 -3.24
N LEU A 40 8.86 -3.58 -3.21
CA LEU A 40 9.96 -2.79 -3.74
C LEU A 40 9.81 -2.54 -5.25
N VAL A 41 9.42 -3.55 -6.01
CA VAL A 41 9.18 -3.43 -7.47
C VAL A 41 8.07 -2.42 -7.74
N SER A 42 6.93 -2.50 -7.04
CA SER A 42 5.81 -1.57 -7.24
C SER A 42 6.19 -0.12 -6.89
N ILE A 43 6.91 0.08 -5.79
CA ILE A 43 7.41 1.42 -5.39
C ILE A 43 8.37 1.98 -6.45
N ASN A 44 9.32 1.18 -6.93
CA ASN A 44 10.29 1.62 -7.93
C ASN A 44 9.62 1.89 -9.27
N THR A 45 8.68 1.04 -9.69
CA THR A 45 7.88 1.28 -10.91
C THR A 45 7.12 2.61 -10.82
N ALA A 46 6.49 2.89 -9.69
CA ALA A 46 5.80 4.17 -9.49
C ALA A 46 6.76 5.36 -9.59
N LYS A 47 7.96 5.27 -9.01
CA LYS A 47 9.00 6.32 -9.11
C LYS A 47 9.53 6.51 -10.53
N GLU A 48 9.67 5.42 -11.29
CA GLU A 48 10.15 5.48 -12.68
C GLU A 48 9.11 6.09 -13.63
N VAL A 49 7.85 5.71 -13.47
CA VAL A 49 6.75 6.19 -14.34
C VAL A 49 6.38 7.64 -14.02
N TRP A 50 6.41 8.04 -12.76
CA TRP A 50 6.04 9.39 -12.30
C TRP A 50 7.10 9.97 -11.35
N PRO A 51 8.28 10.34 -11.86
CA PRO A 51 9.44 10.72 -11.03
C PRO A 51 9.21 11.98 -10.19
N ASP A 52 8.30 12.86 -10.62
CA ASP A 52 8.03 14.14 -9.96
C ASP A 52 6.92 14.06 -8.90
N ARG A 53 6.35 12.85 -8.66
CA ARG A 53 5.25 12.68 -7.71
C ARG A 53 5.72 12.12 -6.37
N GLU A 54 5.13 12.61 -5.29
CA GLU A 54 5.29 11.98 -3.97
C GLU A 54 4.45 10.70 -3.89
N ILE A 55 4.99 9.68 -3.23
CA ILE A 55 4.29 8.40 -3.05
C ILE A 55 3.84 8.27 -1.61
N LEU A 56 2.56 7.99 -1.42
CA LEU A 56 2.00 7.44 -0.19
C LEU A 56 1.86 5.93 -0.37
N VAL A 57 2.60 5.16 0.38
CA VAL A 57 2.47 3.71 0.44
C VAL A 57 1.45 3.34 1.51
N VAL A 58 0.44 2.57 1.13
CA VAL A 58 -0.58 2.01 2.03
C VAL A 58 -0.46 0.50 1.96
N PHE A 59 0.18 -0.10 2.95
CA PHE A 59 0.56 -1.51 2.92
C PHE A 59 -0.13 -2.32 4.01
N GLN A 60 -0.64 -3.50 3.62
CA GLN A 60 -1.15 -4.49 4.55
C GLN A 60 -0.30 -5.77 4.48
N PRO A 61 0.45 -6.11 5.54
CA PRO A 61 1.12 -7.40 5.63
C PRO A 61 0.09 -8.53 5.63
N HIS A 62 0.47 -9.68 5.08
CA HIS A 62 -0.42 -10.83 4.93
C HIS A 62 0.22 -12.06 5.53
N ARG A 63 -0.40 -12.62 6.59
CA ARG A 63 0.03 -13.74 7.42
C ARG A 63 1.15 -13.42 8.39
N TYR A 64 0.98 -13.85 9.62
CA TYR A 64 2.00 -13.70 10.67
C TYR A 64 3.26 -14.49 10.38
N THR A 65 3.14 -15.71 9.84
CA THR A 65 4.29 -16.54 9.47
C THR A 65 5.18 -15.88 8.42
N ARG A 66 4.59 -15.26 7.40
CA ARG A 66 5.35 -14.51 6.38
C ARG A 66 5.97 -13.26 6.98
N THR A 67 5.22 -12.50 7.75
CA THR A 67 5.74 -11.28 8.39
C THR A 67 6.94 -11.61 9.25
N LYS A 68 6.88 -12.68 10.06
CA LYS A 68 8.01 -13.15 10.85
C LYS A 68 9.20 -13.55 9.98
N ALA A 69 8.98 -14.36 8.94
CA ALA A 69 10.06 -14.87 8.10
C ALA A 69 10.80 -13.77 7.32
N LEU A 70 10.12 -12.64 7.02
CA LEU A 70 10.62 -11.55 6.18
C LEU A 70 10.63 -10.20 6.92
N PHE A 71 10.66 -10.24 8.25
CA PHE A 71 10.47 -9.07 9.11
C PHE A 71 11.48 -7.96 8.81
N GLU A 72 12.77 -8.30 8.76
CA GLU A 72 13.85 -7.35 8.51
C GLU A 72 13.77 -6.75 7.08
N ASP A 73 13.35 -7.55 6.11
CA ASP A 73 13.14 -7.07 4.73
C ASP A 73 12.00 -6.06 4.67
N PHE A 74 10.88 -6.31 5.37
CA PHE A 74 9.78 -5.35 5.49
C PHE A 74 10.21 -4.08 6.21
N VAL A 75 10.91 -4.20 7.34
CA VAL A 75 11.43 -3.05 8.08
C VAL A 75 12.31 -2.21 7.17
N SER A 76 13.26 -2.83 6.45
CA SER A 76 14.18 -2.13 5.56
C SER A 76 13.45 -1.33 4.48
N ILE A 77 12.52 -1.96 3.74
CA ILE A 77 11.83 -1.32 2.62
C ILE A 77 10.85 -0.24 3.10
N LEU A 78 10.05 -0.56 4.13
CA LEU A 78 9.00 0.34 4.61
C LEU A 78 9.57 1.56 5.34
N SER A 79 10.73 1.42 6.00
CA SER A 79 11.42 2.54 6.62
C SER A 79 11.90 3.60 5.62
N ASP A 80 12.09 3.21 4.35
CA ASP A 80 12.51 4.11 3.26
C ASP A 80 11.33 4.80 2.55
N CYS A 81 10.10 4.44 2.93
CA CYS A 81 8.89 5.07 2.40
C CYS A 81 8.60 6.36 3.18
N LYS A 82 8.86 7.53 2.57
CA LYS A 82 8.64 8.85 3.21
C LYS A 82 7.23 8.98 3.81
N ASN A 83 6.20 8.58 3.06
CA ASN A 83 4.82 8.58 3.51
C ASN A 83 4.33 7.13 3.57
N LEU A 84 4.03 6.63 4.75
CA LEU A 84 3.63 5.24 5.00
C LEU A 84 2.41 5.16 5.91
N ILE A 85 1.39 4.46 5.45
CA ILE A 85 0.29 3.94 6.26
C ILE A 85 0.42 2.41 6.26
N LEU A 86 0.65 1.84 7.43
CA LEU A 86 0.71 0.41 7.67
C LEU A 86 -0.62 -0.04 8.27
N LEU A 87 -1.28 -1.03 7.67
CA LEU A 87 -2.45 -1.68 8.24
C LEU A 87 -2.03 -2.85 9.13
N GLU A 88 -2.91 -3.23 10.04
CA GLU A 88 -2.76 -4.49 10.77
C GLU A 88 -2.59 -5.67 9.81
N ILE A 89 -1.80 -6.66 10.26
CA ILE A 89 -1.57 -7.90 9.50
C ILE A 89 -2.91 -8.57 9.21
N TYR A 90 -3.15 -8.89 7.94
CA TYR A 90 -4.25 -9.76 7.56
C TYR A 90 -3.91 -11.21 7.94
N PRO A 91 -4.60 -11.82 8.93
CA PRO A 91 -4.18 -13.07 9.54
C PRO A 91 -4.30 -14.29 8.61
N ALA A 92 -5.27 -14.30 7.68
CA ALA A 92 -5.56 -15.45 6.80
C ALA A 92 -5.68 -16.77 7.59
N SER A 93 -6.41 -16.74 8.70
CA SER A 93 -6.64 -17.86 9.64
C SER A 93 -5.40 -18.30 10.45
N GLU A 94 -4.35 -17.49 10.47
CA GLU A 94 -3.20 -17.73 11.37
C GLU A 94 -3.42 -17.02 12.71
N GLU A 95 -2.84 -17.57 13.77
CA GLU A 95 -2.78 -16.93 15.08
C GLU A 95 -1.64 -15.91 15.14
N PRO A 96 -1.77 -14.83 15.94
CA PRO A 96 -0.70 -13.87 16.14
C PRO A 96 0.58 -14.51 16.65
N ILE A 97 1.72 -14.00 16.17
CA ILE A 97 3.04 -14.46 16.61
C ILE A 97 3.69 -13.34 17.41
N LYS A 98 3.85 -13.55 18.72
CA LYS A 98 4.43 -12.57 19.64
C LYS A 98 5.79 -12.07 19.14
N GLY A 99 5.95 -10.75 19.09
CA GLY A 99 7.16 -10.08 18.63
C GLY A 99 7.20 -9.85 17.11
N TYR A 100 6.13 -10.27 16.39
CA TYR A 100 6.00 -10.09 14.93
C TYR A 100 4.59 -9.61 14.55
N GLU A 101 3.97 -8.87 15.42
CA GLU A 101 2.68 -8.24 15.22
C GLU A 101 2.86 -6.89 14.50
N SER A 102 1.77 -6.23 14.13
CA SER A 102 1.83 -4.95 13.40
C SER A 102 2.51 -3.86 14.22
N GLU A 103 2.29 -3.90 15.54
CA GLU A 103 2.90 -2.98 16.51
C GLU A 103 4.42 -3.17 16.60
N ASP A 104 4.89 -4.41 16.50
CA ASP A 104 6.33 -4.70 16.50
C ASP A 104 6.96 -4.18 15.20
N LEU A 105 6.28 -4.40 14.08
CA LEU A 105 6.75 -3.96 12.77
C LEU A 105 6.82 -2.43 12.69
N ILE A 106 5.74 -1.73 13.06
CA ILE A 106 5.73 -0.26 13.01
C ILE A 106 6.73 0.36 13.98
N LYS A 107 6.96 -0.27 15.13
CA LYS A 107 7.96 0.19 16.10
C LYS A 107 9.36 0.19 15.51
N GLN A 108 9.73 -0.86 14.77
CA GLN A 108 11.03 -0.92 14.09
C GLN A 108 11.12 0.07 12.93
N ILE A 109 10.06 0.20 12.14
CA ILE A 109 9.98 1.17 11.03
C ILE A 109 10.18 2.59 11.56
N LYS A 110 9.56 2.95 12.67
CA LYS A 110 9.61 4.29 13.27
C LYS A 110 10.99 4.72 13.75
N ILE A 111 11.92 3.82 13.92
CA ILE A 111 13.31 4.16 14.23
C ILE A 111 13.92 5.04 13.13
N LYS A 112 13.61 4.76 11.86
CA LYS A 112 14.09 5.53 10.70
C LYS A 112 13.03 6.45 10.10
N ASN A 113 11.75 6.04 10.15
CA ASN A 113 10.61 6.80 9.65
C ASN A 113 9.61 7.08 10.77
N PRO A 114 9.82 8.11 11.62
CA PRO A 114 8.94 8.41 12.74
C PRO A 114 7.53 8.82 12.35
N GLU A 115 7.33 9.31 11.12
CA GLU A 115 6.04 9.74 10.58
C GLU A 115 5.16 8.58 10.06
N ALA A 116 5.68 7.35 10.03
CA ALA A 116 4.90 6.18 9.64
C ALA A 116 3.69 5.98 10.58
N ILE A 117 2.54 5.64 10.01
CA ILE A 117 1.26 5.51 10.72
C ILE A 117 0.82 4.05 10.71
N LEU A 118 0.46 3.51 11.88
CA LEU A 118 -0.25 2.23 11.98
C LEU A 118 -1.74 2.49 12.14
N VAL A 119 -2.57 1.73 11.42
CA VAL A 119 -4.04 1.83 11.44
C VAL A 119 -4.70 0.47 11.61
N ASN A 120 -5.85 0.44 12.28
CA ASN A 120 -6.56 -0.79 12.66
C ASN A 120 -7.52 -1.31 11.57
N GLY A 121 -7.45 -0.82 10.36
CA GLY A 121 -8.29 -1.33 9.28
C GLY A 121 -8.54 -0.34 8.16
N ILE A 122 -9.44 -0.73 7.26
CA ILE A 122 -9.70 -0.03 5.99
C ILE A 122 -10.30 1.37 6.22
N GLU A 123 -11.19 1.51 7.21
CA GLU A 123 -11.84 2.79 7.46
C GLU A 123 -10.86 3.84 7.99
N GLU A 124 -10.03 3.46 8.95
CA GLU A 124 -8.99 4.33 9.49
C GLU A 124 -7.93 4.65 8.43
N ALA A 125 -7.52 3.64 7.61
CA ALA A 125 -6.62 3.87 6.49
C ALA A 125 -7.18 4.91 5.51
N PHE A 126 -8.47 4.82 5.18
CA PHE A 126 -9.12 5.79 4.29
C PHE A 126 -9.12 7.20 4.89
N GLN A 127 -9.39 7.34 6.19
CA GLN A 127 -9.35 8.63 6.89
C GLN A 127 -7.93 9.21 6.90
N GLU A 128 -6.92 8.39 7.14
CA GLU A 128 -5.52 8.83 7.07
C GLU A 128 -5.11 9.25 5.65
N MET A 129 -5.51 8.49 4.62
CA MET A 129 -5.27 8.86 3.22
C MET A 129 -5.86 10.23 2.88
N GLN A 130 -7.02 10.60 3.45
CA GLN A 130 -7.63 11.91 3.22
C GLN A 130 -6.78 13.08 3.72
N LYS A 131 -5.90 12.87 4.69
CA LYS A 131 -4.98 13.91 5.18
C LYS A 131 -3.88 14.24 4.16
N PHE A 132 -3.60 13.32 3.22
CA PHE A 132 -2.69 13.52 2.09
C PHE A 132 -3.37 14.12 0.86
N ASN A 133 -4.50 14.81 1.04
CA ASN A 133 -5.29 15.43 -0.02
C ASN A 133 -4.57 16.66 -0.63
N LYS A 134 -3.47 16.40 -1.35
CA LYS A 134 -2.64 17.39 -2.04
C LYS A 134 -2.41 16.90 -3.47
N ASN A 135 -2.28 17.84 -4.41
CA ASN A 135 -1.91 17.50 -5.78
C ASN A 135 -0.53 16.85 -5.85
N ASN A 136 -0.30 16.14 -6.95
CA ASN A 136 0.99 15.54 -7.29
C ASN A 136 1.40 14.37 -6.39
N PHE A 137 0.41 13.56 -5.96
CA PHE A 137 0.64 12.33 -5.21
C PHE A 137 0.34 11.07 -6.05
N ILE A 138 0.97 9.98 -5.67
CA ILE A 138 0.58 8.61 -5.99
C ILE A 138 0.17 7.94 -4.68
N PHE A 139 -1.03 7.38 -4.63
CA PHE A 139 -1.47 6.47 -3.59
C PHE A 139 -1.27 5.05 -4.09
N LEU A 140 -0.31 4.33 -3.52
CA LEU A 140 -0.02 2.93 -3.82
C LEU A 140 -0.58 2.07 -2.71
N THR A 141 -1.75 1.46 -2.94
CA THR A 141 -2.33 0.46 -2.03
C THR A 141 -1.80 -0.91 -2.39
N GLN A 142 -1.24 -1.63 -1.42
CA GLN A 142 -0.61 -2.92 -1.68
C GLN A 142 -0.87 -3.94 -0.59
N GLY A 143 -1.21 -5.18 -0.98
CA GLY A 143 -1.44 -6.30 -0.08
C GLY A 143 -2.44 -7.34 -0.61
N ALA A 144 -2.30 -8.58 -0.15
CA ALA A 144 -3.16 -9.70 -0.53
C ALA A 144 -4.42 -9.84 0.35
N GLY A 145 -4.56 -8.98 1.37
CA GLY A 145 -5.71 -8.97 2.27
C GLY A 145 -6.88 -8.15 1.72
N ASN A 146 -7.44 -7.29 2.55
CA ASN A 146 -8.61 -6.50 2.24
C ASN A 146 -8.32 -5.07 1.71
N THR A 147 -7.08 -4.77 1.32
CA THR A 147 -6.69 -3.47 0.74
C THR A 147 -7.47 -3.10 -0.53
N SER A 148 -7.98 -4.09 -1.29
CA SER A 148 -8.87 -3.85 -2.43
C SER A 148 -10.15 -3.09 -2.05
N ALA A 149 -10.59 -3.17 -0.80
CA ALA A 149 -11.71 -2.38 -0.31
C ALA A 149 -11.41 -0.88 -0.28
N LEU A 150 -10.14 -0.47 -0.09
CA LEU A 150 -9.73 0.92 -0.24
C LEU A 150 -9.91 1.39 -1.69
N ALA A 151 -9.39 0.63 -2.66
CA ALA A 151 -9.54 0.96 -4.07
C ALA A 151 -11.02 1.08 -4.49
N SER A 152 -11.89 0.21 -3.96
CA SER A 152 -13.34 0.26 -4.21
C SER A 152 -14.02 1.51 -3.65
N LYS A 153 -13.57 2.05 -2.52
CA LYS A 153 -14.10 3.31 -1.95
C LYS A 153 -13.88 4.52 -2.87
N PHE A 154 -12.85 4.48 -3.69
CA PHE A 154 -12.57 5.55 -4.65
C PHE A 154 -13.32 5.38 -5.97
N LYS A 155 -13.64 4.15 -6.39
CA LYS A 155 -14.44 3.89 -7.59
C LYS A 155 -15.90 4.36 -7.46
N SER A 156 -16.48 4.25 -6.27
CA SER A 156 -17.89 4.59 -6.01
C SER A 156 -18.20 6.09 -5.95
N LYS A 157 -17.23 6.97 -6.11
CA LYS A 157 -17.41 8.44 -6.12
C LYS A 157 -17.24 9.08 -7.51
N VAL A 158 -17.10 8.28 -8.56
CA VAL A 158 -16.88 8.75 -9.94
C VAL A 158 -18.13 8.57 -10.80
N ASP A 159 -19.25 8.11 -10.25
CA ASP A 159 -20.56 8.02 -10.94
C ASP A 159 -21.45 9.24 -10.62
#